data_dd364ab34a4384cf6e391d5884e98ec5
#
_entry.id   dd364ab34a4384cf6e391d5884e98ec5
#
_cell.length_a   1.000
_cell.length_b   1.000
_cell.length_c   1.000
_cell.angle_alpha   90.00
_cell.angle_beta   90.00
_cell.angle_gamma   90.00
#
_symmetry.space_group_name_H-M   'P 1'
#
loop_
_entity.id
_entity.type
_entity.pdbx_description
1 polymer ?
#
loop_
_entity_poly.entity_id
_entity_poly.type
_entity_poly.pdbx_seq_one_letter_code
_entity_poly.pdbx_strand_id
1 'polypeptide(L)'
;MSLPIFNFTKIESTNDFARSLITKHKIFKGIVIADEQTKGRGRYGNKWNSPKGNLYFTVFFPILRSNLKKIQFLVQLQIRNILKITEFHREVYINFNESVEKLIDDLIAHLDEKNKKYS
;
A
#
# COMPACT_ATOMS: atom_id res chain seq x y z
N MET A 1 3.13 15.99 3.56
CA MET A 1 3.45 15.69 2.14
C MET A 1 2.56 14.55 1.66
N SER A 2 1.86 14.81 0.58
CA SER A 2 1.04 13.76 -0.03
C SER A 2 1.91 12.73 -0.74
N LEU A 3 1.49 11.47 -0.71
CA LEU A 3 2.13 10.39 -1.45
C LEU A 3 1.67 10.42 -2.91
N PRO A 4 2.56 10.19 -3.87
CA PRO A 4 2.15 10.04 -5.25
C PRO A 4 1.26 8.81 -5.41
N ILE A 5 0.16 8.97 -6.14
CA ILE A 5 -0.81 7.91 -6.40
C ILE A 5 -0.82 7.64 -7.90
N PHE A 6 -0.64 6.39 -8.27
CA PHE A 6 -0.64 5.92 -9.65
C PHE A 6 -1.86 5.03 -9.85
N ASN A 7 -2.88 5.57 -10.52
CA ASN A 7 -4.15 4.90 -10.78
C ASN A 7 -4.19 4.29 -12.17
N PHE A 8 -4.61 3.05 -12.27
CA PHE A 8 -4.77 2.32 -13.52
C PHE A 8 -6.13 1.63 -13.60
N THR A 9 -6.75 1.65 -14.75
CA THR A 9 -7.92 0.82 -15.02
C THR A 9 -7.50 -0.65 -15.12
N LYS A 10 -6.38 -0.90 -15.80
CA LYS A 10 -5.86 -2.23 -16.03
C LYS A 10 -4.33 -2.18 -16.06
N ILE A 11 -3.69 -3.11 -15.38
CA ILE A 11 -2.23 -3.21 -15.31
C ILE A 11 -1.83 -4.69 -15.17
N GLU A 12 -0.61 -5.04 -15.52
CA GLU A 12 -0.14 -6.40 -15.31
C GLU A 12 -0.10 -6.77 -13.83
N SER A 13 0.55 -5.96 -13.01
CA SER A 13 0.67 -6.16 -11.57
C SER A 13 1.03 -4.84 -10.88
N THR A 14 0.28 -4.47 -9.84
CA THR A 14 0.59 -3.28 -9.04
C THR A 14 1.96 -3.41 -8.35
N ASN A 15 2.33 -4.61 -7.91
CA ASN A 15 3.64 -4.86 -7.31
C ASN A 15 4.79 -4.69 -8.30
N ASP A 16 4.65 -5.21 -9.49
CA ASP A 16 5.68 -5.09 -10.53
C ASP A 16 5.85 -3.65 -10.98
N PHE A 17 4.75 -2.91 -11.10
CA PHE A 17 4.81 -1.49 -11.43
C PHE A 17 5.50 -0.69 -10.32
N ALA A 18 5.16 -0.92 -9.06
CA ALA A 18 5.81 -0.27 -7.93
C ALA A 18 7.32 -0.56 -7.92
N ARG A 19 7.70 -1.80 -8.18
CA ARG A 19 9.12 -2.17 -8.29
C ARG A 19 9.82 -1.41 -9.41
N SER A 20 9.17 -1.23 -10.57
CA SER A 20 9.73 -0.46 -11.68
C SER A 20 9.90 1.02 -11.34
N LEU A 21 8.97 1.59 -10.57
CA LEU A 21 9.10 2.97 -10.09
C LEU A 21 10.35 3.14 -9.22
N ILE A 22 10.62 2.19 -8.35
CA ILE A 22 11.82 2.21 -7.49
C ILE A 22 13.09 2.05 -8.29
N THR A 23 13.15 1.05 -9.16
CA THR A 23 14.38 0.67 -9.86
C THR A 23 14.71 1.56 -11.04
N LYS A 24 13.70 1.92 -11.85
CA LYS A 24 13.91 2.68 -13.09
C LYS A 24 13.74 4.18 -12.91
N HIS A 25 12.79 4.60 -12.09
CA HIS A 25 12.44 6.02 -11.95
C HIS A 25 12.92 6.65 -10.64
N LYS A 26 13.51 5.86 -9.74
CA LYS A 26 14.01 6.35 -8.45
C LYS A 26 12.93 7.04 -7.61
N ILE A 27 11.71 6.59 -7.74
CA ILE A 27 10.58 6.99 -6.89
C ILE A 27 10.48 5.95 -5.77
N PHE A 28 10.68 6.38 -4.52
CA PHE A 28 10.86 5.47 -3.39
C PHE A 28 9.64 5.34 -2.48
N LYS A 29 8.58 6.10 -2.72
CA LYS A 29 7.33 5.96 -1.97
C LYS A 29 6.14 6.34 -2.83
N GLY A 30 5.03 5.67 -2.58
CA GLY A 30 3.79 5.91 -3.32
C GLY A 30 2.79 4.78 -3.18
N ILE A 31 1.71 4.92 -3.90
CA ILE A 31 0.62 3.96 -3.96
C ILE A 31 0.33 3.65 -5.43
N VAL A 32 0.26 2.38 -5.78
CA VAL A 32 -0.18 1.92 -7.10
C VAL A 32 -1.52 1.24 -6.91
N ILE A 33 -2.55 1.72 -7.62
CA ILE A 33 -3.92 1.19 -7.55
C ILE A 33 -4.36 0.77 -8.94
N ALA A 34 -5.06 -0.36 -9.04
CA ALA A 34 -5.64 -0.82 -10.30
C ALA A 34 -7.03 -1.41 -10.09
N ASP A 35 -7.90 -1.25 -11.09
CA ASP A 35 -9.23 -1.88 -11.10
C ASP A 35 -9.14 -3.37 -11.41
N GLU A 36 -8.20 -3.77 -12.27
CA GLU A 36 -7.91 -5.16 -12.57
C GLU A 36 -6.44 -5.39 -12.87
N GLN A 37 -5.97 -6.63 -12.65
CA GLN A 37 -4.62 -7.07 -12.97
C GLN A 37 -4.67 -8.24 -13.95
N THR A 38 -3.77 -8.24 -14.93
CA THR A 38 -3.65 -9.35 -15.91
C THR A 38 -2.64 -10.41 -15.50
N LYS A 39 -1.68 -10.04 -14.64
CA LYS A 39 -0.63 -10.93 -14.13
C LYS A 39 -0.50 -10.85 -12.61
N GLY A 40 -1.63 -10.87 -11.92
CA GLY A 40 -1.64 -10.94 -10.46
C GLY A 40 -0.95 -12.21 -9.98
N ARG A 41 -0.19 -12.11 -8.88
CA ARG A 41 0.56 -13.23 -8.33
C ARG A 41 0.23 -13.46 -6.87
N GLY A 42 0.09 -14.73 -6.52
CA GLY A 42 0.06 -15.18 -5.15
C GLY A 42 1.44 -15.67 -4.67
N ARG A 43 1.45 -16.35 -3.56
CA ARG A 43 2.66 -16.97 -3.02
C ARG A 43 3.13 -18.13 -3.91
N TYR A 44 4.45 -18.37 -3.91
CA TYR A 44 5.08 -19.51 -4.60
C TYR A 44 4.84 -19.53 -6.11
N GLY A 45 4.75 -18.34 -6.75
CA GLY A 45 4.54 -18.25 -8.19
C GLY A 45 3.13 -18.58 -8.67
N ASN A 46 2.17 -18.76 -7.75
CA ASN A 46 0.78 -19.00 -8.11
C ASN A 46 0.19 -17.77 -8.80
N LYS A 47 -0.58 -18.00 -9.86
CA LYS A 47 -1.33 -16.95 -10.53
C LYS A 47 -2.53 -16.56 -9.68
N TRP A 48 -2.76 -15.27 -9.55
CA TRP A 48 -3.88 -14.73 -8.83
C TRP A 48 -4.85 -14.07 -9.81
N ASN A 49 -6.09 -14.57 -9.86
CA ASN A 49 -7.12 -13.98 -10.69
C ASN A 49 -7.57 -12.65 -10.11
N SER A 50 -7.45 -11.57 -10.90
CA SER A 50 -7.69 -10.21 -10.45
C SER A 50 -8.68 -9.47 -11.34
N PRO A 51 -9.97 -9.91 -11.40
CA PRO A 51 -10.99 -9.24 -12.19
C PRO A 51 -11.42 -7.92 -11.56
N LYS A 52 -12.13 -7.09 -12.33
CA LYS A 52 -12.78 -5.88 -11.81
C LYS A 52 -13.73 -6.22 -10.66
N GLY A 53 -13.90 -5.27 -9.76
CA GLY A 53 -14.81 -5.38 -8.61
C GLY A 53 -14.12 -5.59 -7.27
N ASN A 54 -12.81 -5.73 -7.27
CA ASN A 54 -12.00 -5.82 -6.08
C ASN A 54 -10.99 -4.68 -6.02
N LEU A 55 -10.32 -4.55 -4.90
CA LEU A 55 -9.30 -3.54 -4.70
C LEU A 55 -7.93 -4.17 -4.81
N TYR A 56 -7.16 -3.69 -5.79
CA TYR A 56 -5.76 -4.09 -5.96
C TYR A 56 -4.88 -2.87 -5.77
N PHE A 57 -4.01 -2.91 -4.79
CA PHE A 57 -3.09 -1.81 -4.57
C PHE A 57 -1.78 -2.30 -3.96
N THR A 58 -0.74 -1.56 -4.24
CA THR A 58 0.57 -1.73 -3.64
C THR A 58 1.01 -0.41 -3.05
N VAL A 59 1.39 -0.45 -1.81
CA VAL A 59 2.00 0.68 -1.11
C VAL A 59 3.47 0.39 -0.97
N PHE A 60 4.31 1.37 -1.28
CA PHE A 60 5.75 1.21 -1.15
C PHE A 60 6.37 2.46 -0.51
N PHE A 61 7.34 2.24 0.34
CA PHE A 61 8.03 3.30 1.06
C PHE A 61 9.34 2.77 1.65
N PRO A 62 10.32 3.65 1.93
CA PRO A 62 11.56 3.23 2.58
C PRO A 62 11.30 2.77 4.00
N ILE A 63 11.96 1.70 4.42
CA ILE A 63 11.87 1.18 5.78
C ILE A 63 13.24 0.68 6.21
N LEU A 64 13.56 0.89 7.49
CA LEU A 64 14.75 0.30 8.07
C LEU A 64 14.57 -1.20 8.24
N ARG A 65 15.62 -1.97 7.96
CA ARG A 65 15.60 -3.43 8.03
C ARG A 65 15.16 -3.92 9.41
N SER A 66 15.54 -3.23 10.47
CA SER A 66 15.17 -3.56 11.85
C SER A 66 13.66 -3.50 12.11
N ASN A 67 12.90 -2.78 11.28
CA ASN A 67 11.46 -2.61 11.43
C ASN A 67 10.62 -3.60 10.61
N LEU A 68 11.26 -4.46 9.79
CA LEU A 68 10.54 -5.37 8.90
C LEU A 68 9.61 -6.34 9.64
N LYS A 69 10.01 -6.80 10.82
CA LYS A 69 9.17 -7.72 11.62
C LYS A 69 7.94 -7.05 12.19
N LYS A 70 8.00 -5.73 12.44
CA LYS A 70 6.91 -4.96 13.06
C LYS A 70 5.92 -4.42 12.04
N ILE A 71 6.37 -4.23 10.78
CA ILE A 71 5.56 -3.56 9.77
C ILE A 71 4.27 -4.33 9.45
N GLN A 72 4.35 -5.64 9.37
CA GLN A 72 3.19 -6.47 9.06
C GLN A 72 2.09 -6.32 10.10
N PHE A 73 2.44 -6.33 11.38
CA PHE A 73 1.49 -6.14 12.48
C PHE A 73 0.87 -4.74 12.44
N LEU A 74 1.70 -3.71 12.24
CA LEU A 74 1.24 -2.32 12.18
C LEU A 74 0.31 -2.09 10.99
N VAL A 75 0.63 -2.64 9.82
CA VAL A 75 -0.23 -2.54 8.63
C VAL A 75 -1.57 -3.21 8.89
N GLN A 76 -1.58 -4.41 9.45
CA GLN A 76 -2.82 -5.12 9.78
C GLN A 76 -3.68 -4.32 10.77
N LEU A 77 -3.08 -3.75 11.79
CA LEU A 77 -3.79 -2.95 12.80
C LEU A 77 -4.42 -1.72 12.16
N GLN A 78 -3.71 -1.03 11.29
CA GLN A 78 -4.20 0.18 10.62
C GLN A 78 -5.29 -0.13 9.60
N ILE A 79 -5.16 -1.20 8.84
CA ILE A 79 -6.21 -1.66 7.91
C ILE A 79 -7.47 -1.98 8.70
N ARG A 80 -7.36 -2.66 9.84
CA ARG A 80 -8.50 -2.94 10.71
C ARG A 80 -9.19 -1.65 11.16
N ASN A 81 -8.44 -0.64 11.54
CA ASN A 81 -8.99 0.65 11.96
C ASN A 81 -9.73 1.35 10.82
N ILE A 82 -9.18 1.32 9.61
CA ILE A 82 -9.81 1.87 8.40
C ILE A 82 -11.11 1.12 8.10
N LEU A 83 -11.10 -0.20 8.12
CA LEU A 83 -12.28 -1.02 7.84
C LEU A 83 -13.39 -0.79 8.85
N LYS A 84 -13.08 -0.57 10.14
CA LYS A 84 -14.08 -0.22 11.14
C LYS A 84 -14.77 1.10 10.83
N ILE A 85 -14.05 2.08 10.32
CA ILE A 85 -14.59 3.37 9.90
C ILE A 85 -15.48 3.19 8.66
N THR A 86 -15.13 2.27 7.78
CA THR A 86 -15.76 2.05 6.49
C THR A 86 -16.96 1.10 6.53
N GLU A 87 -17.09 0.30 7.57
CA GLU A 87 -18.18 -0.67 7.72
C GLU A 87 -19.58 -0.01 7.73
N PHE A 88 -19.65 1.27 8.07
CA PHE A 88 -20.88 2.05 8.15
C PHE A 88 -21.09 3.05 7.01
N HIS A 89 -20.17 3.20 6.07
CA HIS A 89 -20.26 4.23 5.04
C HIS A 89 -20.04 3.65 3.63
N ARG A 90 -21.07 3.80 2.78
CA ARG A 90 -20.98 3.47 1.34
C ARG A 90 -20.02 4.39 0.58
N GLU A 91 -19.55 5.46 1.22
CA GLU A 91 -18.64 6.46 0.65
C GLU A 91 -17.15 6.06 0.77
N VAL A 92 -16.88 4.85 1.18
CA VAL A 92 -15.53 4.29 1.38
C VAL A 92 -14.63 4.47 0.16
N TYR A 93 -15.21 4.40 -1.02
CA TYR A 93 -14.45 4.53 -2.27
C TYR A 93 -13.90 5.93 -2.53
N ILE A 94 -14.61 6.97 -2.09
CA ILE A 94 -14.24 8.37 -2.37
C ILE A 94 -13.06 8.80 -1.49
N ASN A 95 -13.00 8.33 -0.26
CA ASN A 95 -11.96 8.71 0.70
C ASN A 95 -10.88 7.64 0.90
N PHE A 96 -10.93 6.53 0.15
CA PHE A 96 -9.98 5.43 0.32
C PHE A 96 -8.53 5.89 0.09
N ASN A 97 -8.29 6.67 -0.95
CA ASN A 97 -6.95 7.16 -1.27
C ASN A 97 -6.40 8.06 -0.15
N GLU A 98 -7.22 8.95 0.40
CA GLU A 98 -6.84 9.79 1.55
C GLU A 98 -6.57 8.96 2.80
N SER A 99 -7.39 7.94 3.05
CA SER A 99 -7.21 7.05 4.18
C SER A 99 -5.91 6.25 4.10
N VAL A 100 -5.56 5.79 2.90
CA VAL A 100 -4.30 5.07 2.67
C VAL A 100 -3.09 5.99 2.80
N GLU A 101 -3.16 7.22 2.28
CA GLU A 101 -2.10 8.21 2.46
C GLU A 101 -1.86 8.48 3.95
N LYS A 102 -2.92 8.72 4.70
CA LYS A 102 -2.84 8.94 6.14
C LYS A 102 -2.25 7.74 6.87
N LEU A 103 -2.69 6.54 6.51
CA LEU A 103 -2.15 5.30 7.05
C LEU A 103 -0.64 5.22 6.89
N ILE A 104 -0.13 5.54 5.71
CA ILE A 104 1.29 5.46 5.42
C ILE A 104 2.06 6.53 6.18
N ASP A 105 1.55 7.74 6.22
CA ASP A 105 2.18 8.83 6.99
C ASP A 105 2.23 8.48 8.47
N ASP A 106 1.16 7.92 9.02
CA ASP A 106 1.10 7.48 10.41
C ASP A 106 2.09 6.34 10.69
N LEU A 107 2.20 5.38 9.76
CA LEU A 107 3.17 4.27 9.88
C LEU A 107 4.61 4.78 9.85
N ILE A 108 4.94 5.67 8.91
CA ILE A 108 6.27 6.25 8.79
C ILE A 108 6.62 7.03 10.05
N ALA A 109 5.70 7.89 10.52
CA ALA A 109 5.90 8.68 11.73
C ALA A 109 6.14 7.78 12.95
N HIS A 110 5.35 6.70 13.09
CA HIS A 110 5.49 5.77 14.20
C HIS A 110 6.84 5.03 14.18
N LEU A 111 7.28 4.63 12.99
CA LEU A 111 8.57 3.97 12.82
C LEU A 111 9.73 4.94 13.10
N ASP A 112 9.62 6.18 12.65
CA ASP A 112 10.62 7.21 12.89
C ASP A 112 10.75 7.56 14.37
N GLU A 113 9.64 7.65 15.10
CA GLU A 113 9.66 7.87 16.55
C GLU A 113 10.38 6.74 17.28
N LYS A 114 10.12 5.49 16.90
CA LYS A 114 10.81 4.33 17.50
C LYS A 114 12.30 4.34 17.19
N ASN A 115 12.68 4.74 15.99
CA ASN A 115 14.09 4.83 15.62
C ASN A 115 14.83 5.94 16.38
N LYS A 116 14.17 7.06 16.66
CA LYS A 116 14.75 8.15 17.46
C LYS A 116 15.01 7.74 18.90
N LYS A 117 14.23 6.81 19.45
CA LYS A 117 14.40 6.31 20.81
C LYS A 117 15.60 5.37 20.96
N TYR A 118 16.09 4.80 19.87
CA TYR A 118 17.17 3.82 19.88
C TYR A 118 18.47 4.31 19.24
N SER A 119 18.49 5.55 18.76
CA SER A 119 19.71 6.15 18.20
C SER A 119 20.54 6.86 19.28
#